data_632b5c1d13a1895956d6344779671cf5
#
_entry.id   632b5c1d13a1895956d6344779671cf5
#
_cell.length_a   1.000
_cell.length_b   1.000
_cell.length_c   1.000
_cell.angle_alpha   90.00
_cell.angle_beta   90.00
_cell.angle_gamma   90.00
#
_symmetry.space_group_name_H-M   'P 1'
#
loop_
_entity.id
_entity.type
_entity.pdbx_description
1 polymer ?
#
loop_
_entity_poly.entity_id
_entity_poly.type
_entity_poly.pdbx_seq_one_letter_code
_entity_poly.pdbx_strand_id
1 'polypeptide(L)'
;MMKTRILFTLFASLFALSTMAKEVVWFNGRQGVSYQFYGKRSPVIDMALDLFCDDMHQLTGKRAESHDEGTIEIFELDKLKDKDFIQLQKRKIPIERIIAKEDAFYIGCQGKNVVVVGSDTYGTAYGILELSRLAGVSPWTDWNDARPARKHYLALKSDFYTVQWPSVEKRGFYVDNSKFDQKSLTQLLLRLRGNTLLHKPPTTRDGTKVMQLPERWLPSTQPGFIYCEMRQAYRHGATHEWIMHLNNPKVDAYQLSLFMDMAWNINRVGESNIQSHYGEWLAAMFGEHAGARLLPVMTEYYHLVGIRKPEQMNVEFAADAFGNELERYIDNYKDVASALKPVEKLIPEHLQDAYFATIKYPVYAAWAMATKQLQALEARHIGRPESFLHDSEALQSAVRSWKAHEEILQLTSFYNDNLARGKWKGTLDIDDNPLILGEPQFPKKITKKEIEKHGRPDPIHFSLDTDNALVKNAADYRKAPQGSKAIQMLGHSMRAIAIPQGGSLSFSFYSEWEADAVIRIAVIPTSGDRRFRVKVDGNIYDFTDTTDPKSAQGTADAERGQAVRSLKVHLTRNSHSIDIQAVGDDVIVDQVMVDYNPYRIFYMFPIAPALH
;
A
#
# COMPACT_ATOMS: atom_id res chain seq x y z
N MET A 1 4.18 67.49 5.30
CA MET A 1 4.19 66.13 4.74
C MET A 1 4.93 65.11 5.62
N MET A 2 5.38 65.39 6.81
CA MET A 2 6.16 64.44 7.66
C MET A 2 5.39 63.86 8.85
N LYS A 3 4.21 64.42 9.20
CA LYS A 3 3.39 63.93 10.33
C LYS A 3 2.41 62.80 9.96
N THR A 4 2.12 62.60 8.67
CA THR A 4 1.17 61.59 8.21
C THR A 4 1.82 60.21 7.96
N ARG A 5 3.15 60.16 7.82
CA ARG A 5 3.86 58.86 7.64
C ARG A 5 4.13 58.11 8.94
N ILE A 6 4.16 58.79 10.10
CA ILE A 6 4.40 58.17 11.40
C ILE A 6 3.12 57.49 11.94
N LEU A 7 1.93 57.99 11.56
CA LEU A 7 0.66 57.42 12.00
C LEU A 7 0.34 56.10 11.25
N PHE A 8 0.80 55.96 9.99
CA PHE A 8 0.60 54.73 9.21
C PHE A 8 1.53 53.58 9.63
N THR A 9 2.71 53.87 10.14
CA THR A 9 3.66 52.86 10.62
C THR A 9 3.28 52.34 12.01
N LEU A 10 2.60 53.13 12.86
CA LEU A 10 2.07 52.63 14.13
C LEU A 10 0.79 51.81 13.97
N PHE A 11 -0.04 52.05 12.94
CA PHE A 11 -1.23 51.23 12.66
C PHE A 11 -0.88 49.89 11.99
N ALA A 12 0.20 49.82 11.19
CA ALA A 12 0.70 48.59 10.61
C ALA A 12 1.37 47.67 11.63
N SER A 13 1.94 48.21 12.71
CA SER A 13 2.51 47.41 13.80
C SER A 13 1.49 46.91 14.82
N LEU A 14 0.28 47.48 14.88
CA LEU A 14 -0.82 46.95 15.71
C LEU A 14 -1.64 45.85 15.02
N PHE A 15 -1.58 45.74 13.69
CA PHE A 15 -2.25 44.64 12.96
C PHE A 15 -1.39 43.37 12.77
N ALA A 16 -0.11 43.42 13.16
CA ALA A 16 0.80 42.29 13.20
C ALA A 16 0.82 41.53 14.55
N LEU A 17 -0.07 41.85 15.47
CA LEU A 17 -0.47 40.96 16.56
C LEU A 17 -1.45 39.91 15.95
N SER A 18 -0.93 39.07 15.04
CA SER A 18 -1.55 37.84 14.69
C SER A 18 -1.95 37.14 16.00
N THR A 19 -3.23 36.84 16.14
CA THR A 19 -3.76 35.97 17.18
C THR A 19 -2.98 34.68 17.13
N MET A 20 -1.89 34.58 17.93
CA MET A 20 -1.28 33.28 18.20
C MET A 20 -2.41 32.39 18.75
N ALA A 21 -2.79 31.39 18.00
CA ALA A 21 -3.80 30.46 18.45
C ALA A 21 -3.36 29.95 19.82
N LYS A 22 -4.22 30.16 20.85
CA LYS A 22 -3.93 29.66 22.19
C LYS A 22 -3.65 28.17 22.11
N GLU A 23 -2.53 27.72 22.68
CA GLU A 23 -2.15 26.32 22.71
C GLU A 23 -2.29 25.73 24.11
N VAL A 24 -2.64 24.47 24.19
CA VAL A 24 -2.58 23.66 25.40
C VAL A 24 -1.29 22.86 25.35
N VAL A 25 -0.33 23.25 26.18
CA VAL A 25 1.00 22.63 26.26
C VAL A 25 0.96 21.50 27.27
N TRP A 26 1.25 20.30 26.84
CA TRP A 26 1.30 19.10 27.67
C TRP A 26 2.73 18.56 27.86
N PHE A 27 3.71 19.13 27.14
CA PHE A 27 5.14 18.95 27.39
C PHE A 27 5.92 20.20 26.98
N ASN A 28 6.79 20.71 27.85
CA ASN A 28 7.57 21.93 27.65
C ASN A 28 9.09 21.75 27.84
N GLY A 29 9.56 20.50 27.84
CA GLY A 29 10.97 20.16 28.02
C GLY A 29 11.45 20.11 29.48
N ARG A 30 10.70 20.62 30.44
CA ARG A 30 11.13 20.71 31.86
C ARG A 30 10.67 19.49 32.68
N GLN A 31 9.38 19.19 32.67
CA GLN A 31 8.78 18.06 33.39
C GLN A 31 8.35 17.00 32.39
N GLY A 32 8.25 15.73 32.81
CA GLY A 32 7.65 14.66 32.02
C GLY A 32 6.17 14.94 31.73
N VAL A 33 5.63 14.25 30.72
CA VAL A 33 4.19 14.26 30.47
C VAL A 33 3.48 13.63 31.68
N SER A 34 2.43 14.30 32.18
CA SER A 34 1.64 13.80 33.31
C SER A 34 0.20 13.51 32.87
N TYR A 35 -0.37 12.42 33.40
CA TYR A 35 -1.75 12.04 33.14
C TYR A 35 -2.48 11.64 34.41
N GLN A 36 -3.81 11.80 34.39
CA GLN A 36 -4.71 11.26 35.42
C GLN A 36 -5.76 10.37 34.75
N PHE A 37 -5.96 9.17 35.28
CA PHE A 37 -6.91 8.19 34.75
C PHE A 37 -8.12 8.03 35.67
N TYR A 38 -9.31 8.20 35.09
CA TYR A 38 -10.61 8.03 35.72
C TYR A 38 -11.34 6.86 35.05
N GLY A 39 -11.35 5.72 35.69
CA GLY A 39 -11.94 4.49 35.15
C GLY A 39 -11.49 3.25 35.97
N LYS A 40 -11.57 2.09 35.35
CA LYS A 40 -11.13 0.84 35.91
C LYS A 40 -9.92 0.28 35.17
N ARG A 41 -8.82 0.02 35.88
CA ARG A 41 -7.64 -0.63 35.27
C ARG A 41 -8.00 -2.01 34.75
N SER A 42 -7.54 -2.33 33.56
CA SER A 42 -7.71 -3.61 32.87
C SER A 42 -6.45 -3.89 32.05
N PRO A 43 -6.20 -5.15 31.64
CA PRO A 43 -5.02 -5.47 30.81
C PRO A 43 -4.90 -4.62 29.53
N VAL A 44 -6.02 -4.23 28.90
CA VAL A 44 -6.05 -3.39 27.70
C VAL A 44 -5.65 -1.95 28.03
N ILE A 45 -6.21 -1.38 29.11
CA ILE A 45 -5.85 -0.03 29.58
C ILE A 45 -4.39 0.01 30.03
N ASP A 46 -3.94 -1.00 30.77
CA ASP A 46 -2.55 -1.09 31.23
C ASP A 46 -1.58 -1.12 30.07
N MET A 47 -1.88 -1.93 29.03
CA MET A 47 -1.08 -2.00 27.81
C MET A 47 -1.08 -0.66 27.06
N ALA A 48 -2.22 0.01 26.91
CA ALA A 48 -2.30 1.30 26.24
C ALA A 48 -1.50 2.39 26.96
N LEU A 49 -1.59 2.44 28.29
CA LEU A 49 -0.83 3.39 29.11
C LEU A 49 0.67 3.08 29.09
N ASP A 50 1.06 1.81 29.15
CA ASP A 50 2.48 1.44 29.05
C ASP A 50 3.07 1.83 27.71
N LEU A 51 2.36 1.55 26.59
CA LEU A 51 2.77 1.98 25.25
C LEU A 51 2.88 3.51 25.15
N PHE A 52 1.90 4.23 25.67
CA PHE A 52 1.94 5.70 25.71
C PHE A 52 3.13 6.24 26.53
N CYS A 53 3.39 5.66 27.70
CA CYS A 53 4.52 6.06 28.55
C CYS A 53 5.87 5.78 27.85
N ASP A 54 5.99 4.66 27.16
CA ASP A 54 7.19 4.31 26.38
C ASP A 54 7.37 5.24 25.16
N ASP A 55 6.28 5.60 24.48
CA ASP A 55 6.27 6.56 23.37
C ASP A 55 6.74 7.94 23.84
N MET A 56 6.24 8.40 25.01
CA MET A 56 6.68 9.66 25.59
C MET A 56 8.16 9.60 25.99
N HIS A 57 8.64 8.47 26.50
CA HIS A 57 10.07 8.28 26.77
C HIS A 57 10.91 8.37 25.49
N GLN A 58 10.47 7.75 24.40
CA GLN A 58 11.16 7.82 23.11
C GLN A 58 11.19 9.26 22.57
N LEU A 59 10.06 9.98 22.64
CA LEU A 59 9.92 11.35 22.13
C LEU A 59 10.66 12.39 22.96
N THR A 60 10.59 12.30 24.29
CA THR A 60 10.96 13.40 25.18
C THR A 60 12.18 13.09 26.05
N GLY A 61 12.56 11.82 26.15
CA GLY A 61 13.57 11.33 27.10
C GLY A 61 13.03 11.08 28.50
N LYS A 62 11.74 11.36 28.75
CA LYS A 62 11.09 11.19 30.03
C LYS A 62 9.84 10.35 29.87
N ARG A 63 9.69 9.31 30.71
CA ARG A 63 8.49 8.48 30.73
C ARG A 63 7.32 9.32 31.25
N ALA A 64 6.12 9.14 30.68
CA ALA A 64 4.93 9.76 31.21
C ALA A 64 4.56 9.13 32.58
N GLU A 65 4.05 9.95 33.49
CA GLU A 65 3.75 9.52 34.87
C GLU A 65 2.30 9.87 35.25
N SER A 66 1.69 8.99 36.05
CA SER A 66 0.38 9.25 36.64
C SER A 66 0.51 10.27 37.78
N HIS A 67 -0.34 11.30 37.76
CA HIS A 67 -0.34 12.39 38.74
C HIS A 67 -1.76 12.88 39.00
N ASP A 68 -2.11 13.22 40.26
CA ASP A 68 -3.45 13.68 40.63
C ASP A 68 -3.89 14.99 39.96
N GLU A 69 -2.96 15.79 39.46
CA GLU A 69 -3.20 17.00 38.68
C GLU A 69 -2.51 16.89 37.31
N GLY A 70 -2.67 15.74 36.62
CA GLY A 70 -2.08 15.52 35.31
C GLY A 70 -2.60 16.49 34.26
N THR A 71 -1.71 16.89 33.33
CA THR A 71 -2.08 17.75 32.19
C THR A 71 -2.96 17.03 31.18
N ILE A 72 -2.96 15.70 31.19
CA ILE A 72 -3.84 14.84 30.40
C ILE A 72 -4.83 14.16 31.33
N GLU A 73 -6.12 14.36 31.10
CA GLU A 73 -7.19 13.70 31.85
C GLU A 73 -7.84 12.63 30.95
N ILE A 74 -7.88 11.40 31.42
CA ILE A 74 -8.37 10.23 30.67
C ILE A 74 -9.57 9.63 31.39
N PHE A 75 -10.70 9.53 30.72
CA PHE A 75 -11.97 9.05 31.26
C PHE A 75 -12.49 7.84 30.49
N GLU A 76 -12.84 6.75 31.21
CA GLU A 76 -13.52 5.56 30.69
C GLU A 76 -15.00 5.63 31.08
N LEU A 77 -15.89 6.05 30.16
CA LEU A 77 -17.28 6.45 30.48
C LEU A 77 -18.08 5.35 31.16
N ASP A 78 -18.03 4.13 30.68
CA ASP A 78 -18.81 3.00 31.21
C ASP A 78 -18.34 2.51 32.58
N LYS A 79 -17.22 3.03 33.08
CA LYS A 79 -16.63 2.71 34.39
C LYS A 79 -16.50 3.94 35.32
N LEU A 80 -17.03 5.08 34.93
CA LEU A 80 -16.95 6.29 35.73
C LEU A 80 -17.84 6.19 37.00
N LYS A 81 -17.38 6.84 38.05
CA LYS A 81 -18.24 7.14 39.19
C LYS A 81 -19.17 8.32 38.87
N ASP A 82 -20.35 8.31 39.46
CA ASP A 82 -21.38 9.37 39.21
C ASP A 82 -20.83 10.79 39.34
N LYS A 83 -19.99 11.06 40.34
CA LYS A 83 -19.37 12.37 40.56
C LYS A 83 -18.52 12.83 39.38
N ASP A 84 -17.73 11.91 38.79
CA ASP A 84 -16.81 12.20 37.67
C ASP A 84 -17.61 12.37 36.37
N PHE A 85 -18.67 11.59 36.19
CA PHE A 85 -19.61 11.73 35.07
C PHE A 85 -20.33 13.09 35.08
N ILE A 86 -20.86 13.52 36.23
CA ILE A 86 -21.47 14.84 36.42
C ILE A 86 -20.47 15.96 36.14
N GLN A 87 -19.22 15.78 36.51
CA GLN A 87 -18.16 16.74 36.23
C GLN A 87 -17.90 16.88 34.72
N LEU A 88 -17.85 15.77 33.96
CA LEU A 88 -17.72 15.82 32.50
C LEU A 88 -18.89 16.56 31.85
N GLN A 89 -20.13 16.30 32.26
CA GLN A 89 -21.31 16.99 31.76
C GLN A 89 -21.24 18.50 31.97
N LYS A 90 -20.82 18.95 33.17
CA LYS A 90 -20.64 20.38 33.48
C LYS A 90 -19.60 21.06 32.59
N ARG A 91 -18.60 20.30 32.12
CA ARG A 91 -17.53 20.81 31.21
C ARG A 91 -17.97 20.91 29.76
N LYS A 92 -19.22 20.54 29.42
CA LYS A 92 -19.79 20.57 28.05
C LYS A 92 -18.97 19.76 27.03
N ILE A 93 -18.35 18.66 27.47
CA ILE A 93 -17.69 17.71 26.57
C ILE A 93 -18.78 16.94 25.83
N PRO A 94 -18.70 16.78 24.49
CA PRO A 94 -19.77 16.18 23.67
C PRO A 94 -19.83 14.66 23.82
N ILE A 95 -20.03 14.16 25.08
CA ILE A 95 -20.09 12.73 25.42
C ILE A 95 -21.27 12.03 24.76
N GLU A 96 -22.35 12.76 24.45
CA GLU A 96 -23.53 12.26 23.74
C GLU A 96 -23.20 11.72 22.34
N ARG A 97 -22.10 12.16 21.75
CA ARG A 97 -21.63 11.68 20.44
C ARG A 97 -20.97 10.31 20.47
N ILE A 98 -20.54 9.86 21.64
CA ILE A 98 -19.78 8.61 21.80
C ILE A 98 -20.44 7.60 22.75
N ILE A 99 -21.28 8.03 23.70
CA ILE A 99 -21.82 7.19 24.78
C ILE A 99 -22.62 5.96 24.29
N ALA A 100 -23.24 6.04 23.11
CA ALA A 100 -24.00 4.95 22.50
C ALA A 100 -23.22 4.21 21.41
N LYS A 101 -21.90 4.40 21.32
CA LYS A 101 -21.04 3.81 20.30
C LYS A 101 -19.94 2.99 20.96
N GLU A 102 -19.76 1.77 20.49
CA GLU A 102 -18.64 0.91 20.91
C GLU A 102 -17.32 1.43 20.35
N ASP A 103 -16.26 1.22 21.13
CA ASP A 103 -14.87 1.57 20.74
C ASP A 103 -14.67 3.05 20.39
N ALA A 104 -15.56 3.96 20.78
CA ALA A 104 -15.52 5.36 20.43
C ALA A 104 -14.69 6.19 21.41
N PHE A 105 -14.11 7.29 20.92
CA PHE A 105 -13.41 8.22 21.77
C PHE A 105 -13.57 9.69 21.32
N TYR A 106 -13.40 10.58 22.29
CA TYR A 106 -13.22 12.01 22.13
C TYR A 106 -11.84 12.41 22.64
N ILE A 107 -11.15 13.29 21.94
CA ILE A 107 -9.99 14.04 22.46
C ILE A 107 -10.24 15.53 22.20
N GLY A 108 -9.97 16.37 23.18
CA GLY A 108 -10.06 17.81 23.00
C GLY A 108 -9.35 18.58 24.10
N CYS A 109 -9.22 19.89 23.92
CA CYS A 109 -8.60 20.80 24.88
C CYS A 109 -9.67 21.45 25.77
N GLN A 110 -9.43 21.45 27.08
CA GLN A 110 -10.31 22.07 28.09
C GLN A 110 -9.47 22.89 29.09
N GLY A 111 -9.53 24.23 28.98
CA GLY A 111 -8.70 25.08 29.77
C GLY A 111 -7.21 24.90 29.45
N LYS A 112 -6.45 24.36 30.40
CA LYS A 112 -5.02 24.03 30.23
C LYS A 112 -4.76 22.51 30.06
N ASN A 113 -5.81 21.70 30.02
CA ASN A 113 -5.70 20.26 29.99
C ASN A 113 -6.10 19.70 28.61
N VAL A 114 -5.48 18.58 28.23
CA VAL A 114 -5.95 17.70 27.17
C VAL A 114 -6.85 16.63 27.81
N VAL A 115 -8.04 16.47 27.26
CA VAL A 115 -9.05 15.54 27.79
C VAL A 115 -9.29 14.44 26.78
N VAL A 116 -9.16 13.19 27.22
CA VAL A 116 -9.49 11.98 26.49
C VAL A 116 -10.70 11.33 27.13
N VAL A 117 -11.73 11.00 26.37
CA VAL A 117 -12.91 10.31 26.86
C VAL A 117 -13.19 9.13 25.94
N GLY A 118 -13.08 7.89 26.43
CA GLY A 118 -13.50 6.69 25.72
C GLY A 118 -14.90 6.26 26.14
N SER A 119 -15.70 5.74 25.20
CA SER A 119 -17.02 5.17 25.51
C SER A 119 -16.94 3.93 26.41
N ASP A 120 -15.88 3.16 26.22
CA ASP A 120 -15.60 1.88 26.85
C ASP A 120 -14.07 1.66 26.95
N THR A 121 -13.68 0.45 27.34
CA THR A 121 -12.26 0.07 27.53
C THR A 121 -11.43 0.23 26.26
N TYR A 122 -11.92 -0.23 25.10
CA TYR A 122 -11.18 -0.13 23.85
C TYR A 122 -11.16 1.31 23.31
N GLY A 123 -12.31 2.02 23.36
CA GLY A 123 -12.37 3.43 22.98
C GLY A 123 -11.41 4.29 23.80
N THR A 124 -11.29 4.00 25.11
CA THR A 124 -10.33 4.69 25.99
C THR A 124 -8.89 4.36 25.59
N ALA A 125 -8.56 3.10 25.34
CA ALA A 125 -7.23 2.70 24.88
C ALA A 125 -6.84 3.34 23.56
N TYR A 126 -7.76 3.41 22.59
CA TYR A 126 -7.51 4.09 21.32
C TYR A 126 -7.32 5.60 21.49
N GLY A 127 -8.09 6.24 22.35
CA GLY A 127 -7.90 7.66 22.70
C GLY A 127 -6.52 7.93 23.30
N ILE A 128 -6.03 7.05 24.20
CA ILE A 128 -4.67 7.14 24.76
C ILE A 128 -3.61 7.04 23.66
N LEU A 129 -3.72 6.04 22.77
CA LEU A 129 -2.74 5.84 21.69
C LEU A 129 -2.86 6.87 20.55
N GLU A 130 -4.03 7.50 20.40
CA GLU A 130 -4.17 8.62 19.48
C GLU A 130 -3.37 9.85 19.95
N LEU A 131 -3.15 10.03 21.26
CA LEU A 131 -2.21 11.04 21.76
C LEU A 131 -0.78 10.77 21.30
N SER A 132 -0.34 9.52 21.28
CA SER A 132 0.95 9.12 20.72
C SER A 132 1.05 9.50 19.24
N ARG A 133 0.00 9.24 18.45
CA ARG A 133 -0.07 9.63 17.03
C ARG A 133 -0.02 11.15 16.83
N LEU A 134 -0.79 11.90 17.62
CA LEU A 134 -0.78 13.37 17.61
C LEU A 134 0.59 13.93 18.03
N ALA A 135 1.31 13.23 18.89
CA ALA A 135 2.69 13.55 19.22
C ALA A 135 3.69 13.19 18.10
N GLY A 136 3.28 12.43 17.08
CA GLY A 136 4.11 12.03 15.93
C GLY A 136 4.79 10.67 16.09
N VAL A 137 4.23 9.77 16.90
CA VAL A 137 4.66 8.38 16.98
C VAL A 137 3.89 7.56 15.96
N SER A 138 4.59 6.86 15.09
CA SER A 138 3.98 5.92 14.14
C SER A 138 3.43 4.68 14.89
N PRO A 139 2.28 4.14 14.51
CA PRO A 139 1.82 2.83 15.00
C PRO A 139 2.85 1.71 14.77
N TRP A 140 3.74 1.89 13.82
CA TRP A 140 4.78 0.94 13.39
C TRP A 140 6.13 1.12 14.08
N THR A 141 6.23 2.01 15.08
CA THR A 141 7.51 2.36 15.71
C THR A 141 8.30 1.14 16.18
N ASP A 142 7.64 0.13 16.75
CA ASP A 142 8.27 -1.08 17.28
C ASP A 142 8.50 -2.15 16.20
N TRP A 143 7.63 -2.21 15.18
CA TRP A 143 7.66 -3.21 14.11
C TRP A 143 8.58 -2.83 12.95
N ASN A 144 8.64 -1.55 12.61
CA ASN A 144 9.48 -1.08 11.51
C ASN A 144 10.72 -0.33 12.01
N ASP A 145 10.98 -0.35 13.33
CA ASP A 145 12.10 0.36 13.95
C ASP A 145 12.12 1.87 13.63
N ALA A 146 10.92 2.42 13.30
CA ALA A 146 10.72 3.82 12.95
C ALA A 146 10.62 4.70 14.21
N ARG A 147 11.71 4.87 14.90
CA ARG A 147 11.77 5.65 16.14
C ARG A 147 11.51 7.13 15.85
N PRO A 148 10.62 7.79 16.61
CA PRO A 148 10.32 9.19 16.40
C PRO A 148 11.52 10.07 16.76
N ALA A 149 11.67 11.19 16.06
CA ALA A 149 12.65 12.21 16.44
C ALA A 149 12.32 12.81 17.81
N ARG A 150 13.38 13.16 18.60
CA ARG A 150 13.21 13.84 19.90
C ARG A 150 12.49 15.16 19.76
N LYS A 151 11.57 15.43 20.70
CA LYS A 151 10.81 16.68 20.78
C LYS A 151 11.02 17.34 22.14
N HIS A 152 11.13 18.67 22.15
CA HIS A 152 11.23 19.47 23.35
C HIS A 152 9.93 20.19 23.71
N TYR A 153 8.91 20.02 22.85
CA TYR A 153 7.64 20.72 23.00
C TYR A 153 6.51 19.89 22.37
N LEU A 154 5.42 19.69 23.13
CA LEU A 154 4.19 19.08 22.65
C LEU A 154 3.01 19.95 23.06
N ALA A 155 2.20 20.35 22.09
CA ALA A 155 1.01 21.16 22.30
C ALA A 155 -0.08 20.83 21.29
N LEU A 156 -1.31 21.13 21.65
CA LEU A 156 -2.47 21.12 20.76
C LEU A 156 -3.08 22.54 20.73
N LYS A 157 -3.69 22.91 19.62
CA LYS A 157 -4.47 24.16 19.57
C LYS A 157 -5.59 24.12 20.60
N SER A 158 -5.87 25.22 21.27
CA SER A 158 -6.88 25.27 22.34
C SER A 158 -8.31 24.94 21.89
N ASP A 159 -8.59 25.06 20.59
CA ASP A 159 -9.84 24.69 19.93
C ASP A 159 -9.81 23.30 19.29
N PHE A 160 -8.70 22.57 19.43
CA PHE A 160 -8.58 21.22 18.90
C PHE A 160 -9.58 20.28 19.57
N TYR A 161 -10.30 19.52 18.76
CA TYR A 161 -11.02 18.33 19.20
C TYR A 161 -11.17 17.31 18.07
N THR A 162 -11.32 16.05 18.43
CA THR A 162 -11.69 14.96 17.51
C THR A 162 -12.67 14.03 18.20
N VAL A 163 -13.58 13.45 17.43
CA VAL A 163 -14.51 12.41 17.87
C VAL A 163 -14.46 11.30 16.85
N GLN A 164 -14.13 10.10 17.29
CA GLN A 164 -13.93 8.97 16.39
C GLN A 164 -14.63 7.72 16.90
N TRP A 165 -15.07 6.87 15.98
CA TRP A 165 -15.61 5.54 16.22
C TRP A 165 -15.44 4.67 14.98
N PRO A 166 -15.44 3.32 15.10
CA PRO A 166 -15.22 2.43 13.97
C PRO A 166 -16.43 2.33 13.04
N SER A 167 -16.16 2.02 11.76
CA SER A 167 -17.16 1.64 10.75
C SER A 167 -17.48 0.14 10.76
N VAL A 168 -16.55 -0.69 11.26
CA VAL A 168 -16.66 -2.14 11.37
C VAL A 168 -16.49 -2.54 12.83
N GLU A 169 -17.39 -3.37 13.35
CA GLU A 169 -17.43 -3.71 14.78
C GLU A 169 -16.19 -4.48 15.23
N LYS A 170 -15.88 -5.62 14.59
CA LYS A 170 -14.71 -6.44 14.83
C LYS A 170 -13.71 -6.26 13.70
N ARG A 171 -12.51 -5.86 14.04
CA ARG A 171 -11.45 -5.55 13.09
C ARG A 171 -10.10 -5.99 13.61
N GLY A 172 -9.39 -6.70 12.75
CA GLY A 172 -8.11 -7.23 13.17
C GLY A 172 -7.46 -8.12 12.13
N PHE A 173 -6.63 -9.02 12.61
CA PHE A 173 -5.85 -9.88 11.75
C PHE A 173 -5.54 -11.25 12.35
N TYR A 174 -5.12 -12.16 11.48
CA TYR A 174 -4.53 -13.45 11.79
C TYR A 174 -3.16 -13.53 11.12
N VAL A 175 -2.16 -14.07 11.83
CA VAL A 175 -0.79 -14.23 11.33
C VAL A 175 -0.43 -15.71 11.31
N ASP A 176 -0.08 -16.25 10.14
CA ASP A 176 0.35 -17.64 9.98
C ASP A 176 1.71 -17.92 10.63
N ASN A 177 2.57 -16.92 10.67
CA ASN A 177 3.95 -17.07 11.11
C ASN A 177 4.06 -17.14 12.64
N SER A 178 4.36 -18.33 13.16
CA SER A 178 4.53 -18.58 14.61
C SER A 178 5.79 -17.94 15.22
N LYS A 179 6.64 -17.29 14.43
CA LYS A 179 7.85 -16.60 14.92
C LYS A 179 7.51 -15.29 15.68
N PHE A 180 6.28 -14.78 15.54
CA PHE A 180 5.84 -13.57 16.22
C PHE A 180 5.12 -13.88 17.53
N ASP A 181 5.54 -13.24 18.61
CA ASP A 181 4.91 -13.43 19.91
C ASP A 181 3.57 -12.69 20.04
N GLN A 182 2.66 -13.26 20.84
CA GLN A 182 1.28 -12.76 20.99
C GLN A 182 1.21 -11.36 21.61
N LYS A 183 2.17 -11.01 22.48
CA LYS A 183 2.20 -9.68 23.12
C LYS A 183 2.49 -8.61 22.08
N SER A 184 3.51 -8.81 21.25
CA SER A 184 3.86 -7.87 20.17
C SER A 184 2.74 -7.71 19.15
N LEU A 185 2.07 -8.83 18.77
CA LEU A 185 0.90 -8.78 17.87
C LEU A 185 -0.27 -8.02 18.51
N THR A 186 -0.54 -8.21 19.80
CA THR A 186 -1.60 -7.49 20.51
C THR A 186 -1.30 -6.00 20.64
N GLN A 187 -0.04 -5.63 20.88
CA GLN A 187 0.40 -4.24 20.90
C GLN A 187 0.21 -3.56 19.54
N LEU A 188 0.60 -4.23 18.44
CA LEU A 188 0.37 -3.75 17.08
C LEU A 188 -1.12 -3.58 16.78
N LEU A 189 -1.93 -4.59 17.12
CA LEU A 189 -3.38 -4.55 16.96
C LEU A 189 -3.97 -3.31 17.62
N LEU A 190 -3.61 -3.07 18.89
CA LEU A 190 -4.12 -1.95 19.66
C LEU A 190 -3.68 -0.60 19.06
N ARG A 191 -2.43 -0.47 18.62
CA ARG A 191 -1.91 0.72 17.92
C ARG A 191 -2.64 0.99 16.60
N LEU A 192 -3.11 -0.05 15.91
CA LEU A 192 -3.90 0.02 14.69
C LEU A 192 -5.41 0.14 14.94
N ARG A 193 -5.85 0.35 16.19
CA ARG A 193 -7.25 0.44 16.60
C ARG A 193 -8.06 -0.82 16.29
N GLY A 194 -7.40 -1.97 16.37
CA GLY A 194 -8.02 -3.29 16.24
C GLY A 194 -8.44 -3.85 17.60
N ASN A 195 -9.44 -4.73 17.57
CA ASN A 195 -9.99 -5.42 18.73
C ASN A 195 -10.04 -6.94 18.59
N THR A 196 -9.60 -7.47 17.43
CA THR A 196 -9.71 -8.91 17.12
C THR A 196 -8.38 -9.47 16.63
N LEU A 197 -7.70 -10.29 17.46
CA LEU A 197 -6.54 -11.08 17.09
C LEU A 197 -6.92 -12.55 17.08
N LEU A 198 -6.88 -13.20 15.93
CA LEU A 198 -7.25 -14.61 15.82
C LEU A 198 -6.05 -15.52 16.06
N HIS A 199 -6.32 -16.67 16.70
CA HIS A 199 -5.34 -17.74 16.97
C HIS A 199 -5.48 -18.95 16.02
N LYS A 200 -6.45 -18.88 15.11
CA LYS A 200 -6.71 -19.90 14.08
C LYS A 200 -7.08 -19.21 12.77
N PRO A 201 -6.85 -19.84 11.62
CA PRO A 201 -7.25 -19.30 10.34
C PRO A 201 -8.72 -18.87 10.33
N PRO A 202 -9.01 -17.67 9.82
CA PRO A 202 -10.38 -17.16 9.79
C PRO A 202 -11.26 -17.94 8.80
N THR A 203 -12.56 -17.98 9.11
CA THR A 203 -13.58 -18.54 8.22
C THR A 203 -14.56 -17.44 7.84
N THR A 204 -14.95 -17.38 6.57
CA THR A 204 -15.94 -16.42 6.10
C THR A 204 -17.34 -16.79 6.61
N ARG A 205 -18.09 -15.80 7.11
CA ARG A 205 -19.48 -15.90 7.59
C ARG A 205 -20.27 -14.69 7.08
N ASP A 206 -21.59 -14.73 7.21
CA ASP A 206 -22.43 -13.58 6.88
C ASP A 206 -22.02 -12.35 7.70
N GLY A 207 -21.97 -11.19 7.06
CA GLY A 207 -21.52 -9.94 7.68
C GLY A 207 -20.01 -9.84 7.91
N THR A 208 -19.22 -10.81 7.44
CA THR A 208 -17.75 -10.84 7.62
C THR A 208 -17.00 -10.76 6.30
N LYS A 209 -15.79 -10.18 6.32
CA LYS A 209 -14.84 -10.24 5.21
C LYS A 209 -13.48 -10.70 5.71
N VAL A 210 -12.97 -11.74 5.07
CA VAL A 210 -11.57 -12.15 5.23
C VAL A 210 -10.83 -11.72 3.98
N MET A 211 -9.76 -10.96 4.16
CA MET A 211 -8.84 -10.61 3.08
C MET A 211 -7.52 -11.34 3.32
N GLN A 212 -7.14 -12.22 2.41
CA GLN A 212 -5.88 -12.95 2.48
C GLN A 212 -4.80 -12.22 1.67
N LEU A 213 -3.66 -11.96 2.31
CA LEU A 213 -2.44 -11.52 1.65
C LEU A 213 -1.48 -12.71 1.59
N PRO A 214 -1.18 -13.22 0.39
CA PRO A 214 -0.34 -14.41 0.24
C PRO A 214 1.16 -14.14 0.38
N GLU A 215 1.55 -12.88 0.51
CA GLU A 215 2.93 -12.44 0.53
C GLU A 215 3.70 -12.98 1.74
N ARG A 216 4.85 -13.59 1.48
CA ARG A 216 5.77 -14.10 2.53
C ARG A 216 7.08 -13.33 2.57
N TRP A 217 7.42 -12.66 1.48
CA TRP A 217 8.72 -12.06 1.25
C TRP A 217 8.67 -10.54 1.03
N LEU A 218 7.93 -10.08 0.01
CA LEU A 218 7.87 -8.67 -0.38
C LEU A 218 6.43 -8.17 -0.48
N PRO A 219 6.14 -6.91 -0.10
CA PRO A 219 4.79 -6.34 -0.22
C PRO A 219 4.44 -6.16 -1.70
N SER A 220 3.50 -6.93 -2.23
CA SER A 220 3.16 -6.95 -3.65
C SER A 220 1.68 -6.71 -3.98
N THR A 221 0.77 -6.80 -3.01
CA THR A 221 -0.63 -6.46 -3.24
C THR A 221 -0.82 -4.95 -3.37
N GLN A 222 -1.35 -4.52 -4.52
CA GLN A 222 -1.60 -3.11 -4.79
C GLN A 222 -2.63 -2.49 -3.83
N PRO A 223 -2.38 -1.28 -3.30
CA PRO A 223 -3.31 -0.60 -2.40
C PRO A 223 -4.71 -0.41 -2.97
N GLY A 224 -4.81 -0.09 -4.27
CA GLY A 224 -6.09 0.04 -4.96
C GLY A 224 -6.91 -1.26 -4.98
N PHE A 225 -6.24 -2.42 -5.02
CA PHE A 225 -6.92 -3.71 -4.95
C PHE A 225 -7.54 -3.95 -3.56
N ILE A 226 -6.80 -3.64 -2.48
CA ILE A 226 -7.34 -3.69 -1.11
C ILE A 226 -8.55 -2.78 -0.97
N TYR A 227 -8.43 -1.54 -1.48
CA TYR A 227 -9.54 -0.60 -1.48
C TYR A 227 -10.80 -1.17 -2.16
N CYS A 228 -10.67 -1.75 -3.36
CA CYS A 228 -11.79 -2.32 -4.10
C CYS A 228 -12.47 -3.44 -3.34
N GLU A 229 -11.69 -4.44 -2.89
CA GLU A 229 -12.19 -5.60 -2.17
C GLU A 229 -12.92 -5.22 -0.87
N MET A 230 -12.34 -4.31 -0.09
CA MET A 230 -12.91 -3.91 1.20
C MET A 230 -14.12 -2.98 1.02
N ARG A 231 -14.08 -2.08 0.03
CA ARG A 231 -15.21 -1.20 -0.29
C ARG A 231 -16.41 -1.97 -0.82
N GLN A 232 -16.16 -2.96 -1.67
CA GLN A 232 -17.19 -3.87 -2.20
C GLN A 232 -17.81 -4.68 -1.06
N ALA A 233 -17.00 -5.31 -0.22
CA ALA A 233 -17.49 -6.06 0.94
C ALA A 233 -18.38 -5.22 1.86
N TYR A 234 -17.95 -3.99 2.17
CA TYR A 234 -18.73 -3.07 3.00
C TYR A 234 -20.09 -2.72 2.37
N ARG A 235 -20.13 -2.46 1.06
CA ARG A 235 -21.38 -2.18 0.32
C ARG A 235 -22.34 -3.36 0.34
N HIS A 236 -21.83 -4.58 0.37
CA HIS A 236 -22.61 -5.82 0.46
C HIS A 236 -22.89 -6.28 1.90
N GLY A 237 -22.72 -5.39 2.89
CA GLY A 237 -23.14 -5.61 4.28
C GLY A 237 -22.12 -6.30 5.17
N ALA A 238 -20.86 -6.48 4.74
CA ALA A 238 -19.79 -6.97 5.60
C ALA A 238 -19.35 -5.85 6.57
N THR A 239 -20.15 -5.56 7.59
CA THR A 239 -19.90 -4.49 8.58
C THR A 239 -19.60 -5.03 9.97
N HIS A 240 -19.81 -6.33 10.18
CA HIS A 240 -19.62 -6.94 11.50
C HIS A 240 -18.17 -7.28 11.80
N GLU A 241 -17.46 -7.97 10.89
CA GLU A 241 -16.10 -8.43 11.14
C GLU A 241 -15.22 -8.36 9.90
N TRP A 242 -14.05 -7.71 10.04
CA TRP A 242 -13.00 -7.68 9.03
C TRP A 242 -11.71 -8.26 9.59
N ILE A 243 -11.19 -9.30 8.94
CA ILE A 243 -9.94 -9.95 9.31
C ILE A 243 -8.98 -9.96 8.12
N MET A 244 -7.80 -9.39 8.29
CA MET A 244 -6.70 -9.58 7.36
C MET A 244 -5.91 -10.83 7.75
N HIS A 245 -5.83 -11.78 6.83
CA HIS A 245 -5.00 -12.97 6.98
C HIS A 245 -3.68 -12.73 6.26
N LEU A 246 -2.58 -12.68 6.99
CA LEU A 246 -1.26 -12.34 6.48
C LEU A 246 -0.18 -13.24 7.12
N ASN A 247 0.98 -13.34 6.45
CA ASN A 247 2.11 -14.09 6.96
C ASN A 247 3.03 -13.23 7.85
N ASN A 248 3.34 -12.01 7.42
CA ASN A 248 4.29 -11.14 8.11
C ASN A 248 3.80 -9.69 8.17
N PRO A 249 3.35 -9.21 9.37
CA PRO A 249 2.90 -7.83 9.51
C PRO A 249 3.93 -6.77 9.11
N LYS A 250 5.24 -7.07 9.25
CA LYS A 250 6.31 -6.14 8.89
C LYS A 250 6.43 -5.97 7.38
N VAL A 251 6.23 -7.05 6.62
CA VAL A 251 6.22 -7.02 5.15
C VAL A 251 5.01 -6.23 4.66
N ASP A 252 3.83 -6.54 5.17
CA ASP A 252 2.56 -5.95 4.72
C ASP A 252 2.13 -4.73 5.56
N ALA A 253 3.10 -3.97 6.06
CA ALA A 253 2.84 -2.90 7.02
C ALA A 253 1.89 -1.82 6.49
N TYR A 254 2.07 -1.38 5.26
CA TYR A 254 1.17 -0.41 4.65
C TYR A 254 -0.19 -1.02 4.30
N GLN A 255 -0.22 -2.21 3.74
CA GLN A 255 -1.45 -2.92 3.40
C GLN A 255 -2.34 -3.12 4.62
N LEU A 256 -1.75 -3.56 5.74
CA LEU A 256 -2.45 -3.70 7.01
C LEU A 256 -2.92 -2.34 7.56
N SER A 257 -2.10 -1.28 7.43
CA SER A 257 -2.52 0.07 7.83
C SER A 257 -3.72 0.55 7.03
N LEU A 258 -3.71 0.41 5.71
CA LEU A 258 -4.81 0.79 4.83
C LEU A 258 -6.10 0.03 5.18
N PHE A 259 -6.00 -1.28 5.35
CA PHE A 259 -7.12 -2.13 5.74
C PHE A 259 -7.73 -1.71 7.08
N MET A 260 -6.91 -1.49 8.11
CA MET A 260 -7.36 -1.10 9.45
C MET A 260 -7.92 0.33 9.48
N ASP A 261 -7.34 1.26 8.72
CA ASP A 261 -7.86 2.62 8.58
C ASP A 261 -9.22 2.65 7.86
N MET A 262 -9.43 1.80 6.84
CA MET A 262 -10.74 1.62 6.20
C MET A 262 -11.76 0.98 7.16
N ALA A 263 -11.38 -0.02 7.95
CA ALA A 263 -12.24 -0.64 8.95
C ALA A 263 -12.62 0.35 10.06
N TRP A 264 -11.70 1.23 10.43
CA TRP A 264 -11.94 2.30 11.38
C TRP A 264 -12.88 3.39 10.82
N ASN A 265 -12.58 3.89 9.62
CA ASN A 265 -13.42 4.88 8.95
C ASN A 265 -13.45 4.62 7.44
N ILE A 266 -14.51 3.96 7.00
CA ILE A 266 -14.71 3.59 5.60
C ILE A 266 -14.69 4.77 4.63
N ASN A 267 -14.97 5.98 5.10
CA ASN A 267 -15.00 7.20 4.29
C ASN A 267 -13.66 7.96 4.29
N ARG A 268 -12.65 7.51 5.07
CA ARG A 268 -11.33 8.14 5.09
C ARG A 268 -10.58 7.93 3.77
N VAL A 269 -10.72 6.72 3.21
CA VAL A 269 -10.06 6.34 1.95
C VAL A 269 -11.12 6.24 0.86
N GLY A 270 -10.88 6.96 -0.23
CA GLY A 270 -11.70 6.95 -1.43
C GLY A 270 -10.85 6.66 -2.66
N GLU A 271 -11.49 6.42 -3.78
CA GLU A 271 -10.86 6.08 -5.05
C GLU A 271 -9.77 7.06 -5.51
N SER A 272 -9.88 8.34 -5.15
CA SER A 272 -9.01 9.42 -5.59
C SER A 272 -7.95 9.84 -4.57
N ASN A 273 -7.90 9.23 -3.37
CA ASN A 273 -6.93 9.61 -2.33
C ASN A 273 -6.11 8.44 -1.77
N ILE A 274 -6.12 7.28 -2.42
CA ILE A 274 -5.31 6.12 -2.00
C ILE A 274 -3.82 6.47 -2.02
N GLN A 275 -3.38 7.15 -3.07
CA GLN A 275 -1.99 7.58 -3.21
C GLN A 275 -1.58 8.60 -2.13
N SER A 276 -2.44 9.58 -1.83
CA SER A 276 -2.15 10.53 -0.75
C SER A 276 -2.17 9.88 0.63
N HIS A 277 -3.05 8.90 0.88
CA HIS A 277 -3.03 8.10 2.10
C HIS A 277 -1.70 7.35 2.28
N TYR A 278 -1.15 6.81 1.18
CA TYR A 278 0.19 6.22 1.21
C TYR A 278 1.27 7.26 1.48
N GLY A 279 1.17 8.44 0.89
CA GLY A 279 2.06 9.57 1.15
C GLY A 279 2.06 10.00 2.63
N GLU A 280 0.88 10.07 3.27
CA GLU A 280 0.74 10.34 4.70
C GLU A 280 1.44 9.26 5.55
N TRP A 281 1.30 7.99 5.17
CA TRP A 281 1.97 6.89 5.86
C TRP A 281 3.49 6.97 5.72
N LEU A 282 4.01 7.25 4.52
CA LEU A 282 5.46 7.45 4.29
C LEU A 282 6.00 8.66 5.05
N ALA A 283 5.23 9.77 5.10
CA ALA A 283 5.60 10.95 5.85
C ALA A 283 5.62 10.70 7.37
N ALA A 284 4.67 9.92 7.89
CA ALA A 284 4.65 9.51 9.29
C ALA A 284 5.86 8.62 9.68
N MET A 285 6.39 7.85 8.71
CA MET A 285 7.54 6.98 8.92
C MET A 285 8.88 7.70 8.77
N PHE A 286 9.03 8.54 7.73
CA PHE A 286 10.32 9.09 7.29
C PHE A 286 10.39 10.63 7.32
N GLY A 287 9.31 11.29 7.74
CA GLY A 287 9.16 12.74 7.70
C GLY A 287 8.65 13.26 6.36
N GLU A 288 8.04 14.46 6.37
CA GLU A 288 7.35 15.04 5.20
C GLU A 288 8.22 15.11 3.94
N HIS A 289 9.47 15.55 4.09
CA HIS A 289 10.35 15.75 2.93
C HIS A 289 10.77 14.44 2.26
N ALA A 290 11.19 13.46 3.06
CA ALA A 290 11.56 12.13 2.54
C ALA A 290 10.32 11.38 2.04
N GLY A 291 9.21 11.42 2.78
CA GLY A 291 7.94 10.79 2.40
C GLY A 291 7.43 11.26 1.04
N ALA A 292 7.45 12.59 0.80
CA ALA A 292 7.05 13.16 -0.49
C ALA A 292 7.94 12.70 -1.66
N ARG A 293 9.24 12.46 -1.42
CA ARG A 293 10.17 11.94 -2.43
C ARG A 293 10.04 10.43 -2.65
N LEU A 294 9.67 9.69 -1.61
CA LEU A 294 9.44 8.24 -1.69
C LEU A 294 8.14 7.90 -2.41
N LEU A 295 7.11 8.73 -2.31
CA LEU A 295 5.79 8.44 -2.84
C LEU A 295 5.78 8.04 -4.32
N PRO A 296 6.35 8.82 -5.27
CA PRO A 296 6.38 8.43 -6.68
C PRO A 296 7.19 7.14 -6.91
N VAL A 297 8.30 6.96 -6.20
CA VAL A 297 9.16 5.77 -6.34
C VAL A 297 8.43 4.52 -5.89
N MET A 298 7.76 4.57 -4.74
CA MET A 298 7.01 3.43 -4.22
C MET A 298 5.68 3.22 -4.95
N THR A 299 5.10 4.25 -5.56
CA THR A 299 3.97 4.09 -6.48
C THR A 299 4.38 3.24 -7.68
N GLU A 300 5.54 3.53 -8.28
CA GLU A 300 6.06 2.73 -9.39
C GLU A 300 6.50 1.32 -8.94
N TYR A 301 7.04 1.17 -7.74
CA TYR A 301 7.27 -0.16 -7.17
C TYR A 301 5.98 -1.00 -7.16
N TYR A 302 4.84 -0.45 -6.65
CA TYR A 302 3.56 -1.16 -6.64
C TYR A 302 2.99 -1.39 -8.05
N HIS A 303 3.32 -0.54 -9.01
CA HIS A 303 3.03 -0.80 -10.43
C HIS A 303 3.70 -2.10 -10.88
N LEU A 304 5.01 -2.21 -10.71
CA LEU A 304 5.80 -3.34 -11.22
C LEU A 304 5.47 -4.66 -10.51
N VAL A 305 5.36 -4.66 -9.18
CA VAL A 305 4.97 -5.87 -8.44
C VAL A 305 3.51 -6.26 -8.68
N GLY A 306 2.66 -5.31 -9.09
CA GLY A 306 1.28 -5.57 -9.51
C GLY A 306 1.19 -6.26 -10.88
N ILE A 307 2.16 -6.05 -11.77
CA ILE A 307 2.26 -6.75 -13.06
C ILE A 307 2.58 -8.22 -12.83
N ARG A 308 3.57 -8.52 -11.99
CA ARG A 308 3.89 -9.87 -11.55
C ARG A 308 4.49 -9.84 -10.15
N LYS A 309 3.94 -10.66 -9.27
CA LYS A 309 4.47 -10.78 -7.89
C LYS A 309 5.88 -11.37 -7.92
N PRO A 310 6.85 -10.80 -7.18
CA PRO A 310 8.23 -11.33 -7.15
C PRO A 310 8.31 -12.80 -6.78
N GLU A 311 7.51 -13.26 -5.82
CA GLU A 311 7.47 -14.66 -5.38
C GLU A 311 6.92 -15.63 -6.44
N GLN A 312 6.36 -15.10 -7.53
CA GLN A 312 5.75 -15.83 -8.63
C GLN A 312 6.43 -15.52 -9.98
N MET A 313 7.68 -15.06 -9.98
CA MET A 313 8.44 -14.66 -11.17
C MET A 313 8.93 -15.88 -11.99
N ASN A 314 8.08 -16.88 -12.16
CA ASN A 314 8.33 -18.11 -12.93
C ASN A 314 7.56 -18.14 -14.26
N VAL A 315 7.16 -16.98 -14.77
CA VAL A 315 6.36 -16.81 -15.98
C VAL A 315 7.22 -16.28 -17.13
N GLU A 316 6.84 -16.60 -18.35
CA GLU A 316 7.51 -16.11 -19.55
C GLU A 316 7.03 -14.70 -19.94
N PHE A 317 7.98 -13.77 -20.01
CA PHE A 317 7.81 -12.50 -20.70
C PHE A 317 8.37 -12.66 -22.12
N ALA A 318 7.70 -12.09 -23.11
CA ALA A 318 8.12 -12.24 -24.50
C ALA A 318 9.28 -11.30 -24.83
N ALA A 319 10.45 -11.86 -25.15
CA ALA A 319 11.62 -11.08 -25.55
C ALA A 319 11.44 -10.43 -26.93
N ASP A 320 10.58 -10.96 -27.78
CA ASP A 320 10.29 -10.49 -29.14
C ASP A 320 9.03 -9.62 -29.26
N ALA A 321 8.32 -9.38 -28.15
CA ALA A 321 7.13 -8.55 -28.17
C ALA A 321 7.43 -7.11 -27.76
N PHE A 322 6.88 -6.18 -28.51
CA PHE A 322 6.84 -4.75 -28.19
C PHE A 322 8.21 -4.14 -27.83
N GLY A 323 9.27 -4.52 -28.55
CA GLY A 323 10.63 -4.03 -28.33
C GLY A 323 11.29 -4.64 -27.09
N ASN A 324 11.14 -5.95 -26.89
CA ASN A 324 11.67 -6.73 -25.78
C ASN A 324 11.03 -6.33 -24.43
N GLU A 325 9.83 -6.84 -24.16
CA GLU A 325 9.10 -6.54 -22.90
C GLU A 325 9.83 -7.05 -21.66
N LEU A 326 10.61 -8.14 -21.76
CA LEU A 326 11.41 -8.69 -20.67
C LEU A 326 12.43 -7.66 -20.17
N GLU A 327 13.23 -7.11 -21.07
CA GLU A 327 14.27 -6.14 -20.73
C GLU A 327 13.67 -4.81 -20.26
N ARG A 328 12.57 -4.37 -20.88
CA ARG A 328 11.86 -3.17 -20.43
C ARG A 328 11.35 -3.32 -18.98
N TYR A 329 10.83 -4.49 -18.62
CA TYR A 329 10.36 -4.73 -17.28
C TYR A 329 11.49 -4.72 -16.24
N ILE A 330 12.65 -5.32 -16.58
CA ILE A 330 13.85 -5.29 -15.72
C ILE A 330 14.38 -3.86 -15.57
N ASP A 331 14.42 -3.10 -16.68
CA ASP A 331 14.95 -1.72 -16.67
C ASP A 331 14.05 -0.76 -15.89
N ASN A 332 12.72 -0.94 -15.96
CA ASN A 332 11.80 -0.19 -15.11
C ASN A 332 12.10 -0.38 -13.61
N TYR A 333 12.41 -1.60 -13.16
CA TYR A 333 12.86 -1.82 -11.78
C TYR A 333 14.19 -1.13 -11.46
N LYS A 334 15.14 -1.14 -12.38
CA LYS A 334 16.42 -0.44 -12.25
C LYS A 334 16.22 1.07 -12.08
N ASP A 335 15.26 1.65 -12.80
CA ASP A 335 14.90 3.07 -12.67
C ASP A 335 14.33 3.37 -11.29
N VAL A 336 13.41 2.54 -10.77
CA VAL A 336 12.90 2.63 -9.40
C VAL A 336 14.03 2.56 -8.37
N ALA A 337 14.95 1.59 -8.49
CA ALA A 337 16.09 1.45 -7.60
C ALA A 337 17.06 2.66 -7.71
N SER A 338 17.23 3.20 -8.90
CA SER A 338 18.07 4.38 -9.13
C SER A 338 17.47 5.64 -8.52
N ALA A 339 16.14 5.79 -8.57
CA ALA A 339 15.41 6.91 -7.96
C ALA A 339 15.49 6.93 -6.42
N LEU A 340 15.82 5.82 -5.77
CA LEU A 340 16.04 5.77 -4.31
C LEU A 340 17.36 6.42 -3.87
N LYS A 341 18.41 6.42 -4.72
CA LYS A 341 19.76 6.92 -4.34
C LYS A 341 19.78 8.35 -3.78
N PRO A 342 19.11 9.35 -4.39
CA PRO A 342 19.05 10.69 -3.82
C PRO A 342 18.20 10.75 -2.54
N VAL A 343 17.18 9.91 -2.40
CA VAL A 343 16.29 9.90 -1.22
C VAL A 343 16.98 9.30 -0.01
N GLU A 344 17.82 8.29 -0.18
CA GLU A 344 18.59 7.65 0.90
C GLU A 344 19.41 8.66 1.71
N LYS A 345 19.92 9.71 1.07
CA LYS A 345 20.68 10.79 1.72
C LYS A 345 19.82 11.70 2.62
N LEU A 346 18.49 11.65 2.47
CA LEU A 346 17.54 12.44 3.26
C LEU A 346 17.08 11.67 4.51
N ILE A 347 17.34 10.36 4.57
CA ILE A 347 16.89 9.51 5.68
C ILE A 347 17.84 9.69 6.87
N PRO A 348 17.32 10.13 8.04
CA PRO A 348 18.13 10.24 9.25
C PRO A 348 18.74 8.90 9.68
N GLU A 349 19.89 8.93 10.33
CA GLU A 349 20.62 7.75 10.79
C GLU A 349 19.76 6.78 11.62
N HIS A 350 18.94 7.32 12.52
CA HIS A 350 18.06 6.53 13.40
C HIS A 350 16.89 5.86 12.67
N LEU A 351 16.65 6.18 11.38
CA LEU A 351 15.61 5.58 10.52
C LEU A 351 16.19 4.69 9.42
N GLN A 352 17.50 4.48 9.37
CA GLN A 352 18.13 3.70 8.31
C GLN A 352 17.67 2.23 8.31
N ASP A 353 17.48 1.62 9.48
CA ASP A 353 16.94 0.25 9.57
C ASP A 353 15.47 0.19 9.08
N ALA A 354 14.65 1.17 9.45
CA ALA A 354 13.29 1.30 8.95
C ALA A 354 13.26 1.47 7.43
N TYR A 355 14.10 2.35 6.89
CA TYR A 355 14.21 2.60 5.46
C TYR A 355 14.67 1.35 4.70
N PHE A 356 15.72 0.68 5.21
CA PHE A 356 16.20 -0.55 4.58
C PHE A 356 15.09 -1.59 4.50
N ALA A 357 14.42 -1.90 5.62
CA ALA A 357 13.42 -2.95 5.68
C ALA A 357 12.17 -2.67 4.84
N THR A 358 11.72 -1.41 4.84
CA THR A 358 10.40 -1.04 4.29
C THR A 358 10.47 -0.55 2.85
N ILE A 359 11.61 -0.01 2.43
CA ILE A 359 11.78 0.65 1.13
C ILE A 359 12.89 -0.02 0.31
N LYS A 360 14.13 0.01 0.81
CA LYS A 360 15.30 -0.41 0.02
C LYS A 360 15.28 -1.89 -0.28
N TYR A 361 15.08 -2.72 0.74
CA TYR A 361 15.06 -4.17 0.58
C TYR A 361 13.97 -4.64 -0.40
N PRO A 362 12.68 -4.23 -0.28
CA PRO A 362 11.66 -4.60 -1.25
C PRO A 362 12.00 -4.21 -2.69
N VAL A 363 12.46 -2.99 -2.92
CA VAL A 363 12.77 -2.49 -4.28
C VAL A 363 13.94 -3.25 -4.90
N TYR A 364 15.05 -3.39 -4.18
CA TYR A 364 16.24 -4.06 -4.71
C TYR A 364 16.05 -5.57 -4.84
N ALA A 365 15.34 -6.21 -3.90
CA ALA A 365 15.05 -7.63 -3.97
C ALA A 365 14.08 -7.97 -5.10
N ALA A 366 13.05 -7.14 -5.36
CA ALA A 366 12.15 -7.32 -6.49
C ALA A 366 12.88 -7.15 -7.83
N TRP A 367 13.74 -6.12 -7.96
CA TRP A 367 14.60 -5.95 -9.14
C TRP A 367 15.52 -7.14 -9.36
N ALA A 368 16.22 -7.57 -8.32
CA ALA A 368 17.10 -8.73 -8.40
C ALA A 368 16.32 -10.00 -8.77
N MET A 369 15.09 -10.17 -8.25
CA MET A 369 14.25 -11.33 -8.57
C MET A 369 13.79 -11.34 -10.02
N ALA A 370 13.30 -10.20 -10.54
CA ALA A 370 12.95 -10.05 -11.95
C ALA A 370 14.15 -10.35 -12.84
N THR A 371 15.32 -9.76 -12.55
CA THR A 371 16.55 -9.99 -13.29
C THR A 371 16.97 -11.46 -13.24
N LYS A 372 17.00 -12.08 -12.05
CA LYS A 372 17.37 -13.47 -11.85
C LYS A 372 16.54 -14.42 -12.72
N GLN A 373 15.22 -14.32 -12.62
CA GLN A 373 14.34 -15.29 -13.25
C GLN A 373 14.19 -15.04 -14.75
N LEU A 374 14.00 -13.80 -15.16
CA LEU A 374 13.78 -13.47 -16.57
C LEU A 374 15.06 -13.64 -17.40
N GLN A 375 16.23 -13.27 -16.87
CA GLN A 375 17.51 -13.50 -17.53
C GLN A 375 17.88 -15.00 -17.58
N ALA A 376 17.50 -15.80 -16.60
CA ALA A 376 17.67 -17.26 -16.68
C ALA A 376 16.74 -17.86 -17.73
N LEU A 377 15.52 -17.33 -17.87
CA LEU A 377 14.60 -17.72 -18.93
C LEU A 377 15.18 -17.40 -20.31
N GLU A 378 15.66 -16.18 -20.50
CA GLU A 378 16.28 -15.73 -21.74
C GLU A 378 17.49 -16.59 -22.12
N ALA A 379 18.38 -16.88 -21.16
CA ALA A 379 19.51 -17.79 -21.39
C ALA A 379 19.08 -19.18 -21.88
N ARG A 380 17.93 -19.70 -21.40
CA ARG A 380 17.36 -20.98 -21.86
C ARG A 380 16.75 -20.90 -23.26
N HIS A 381 16.08 -19.80 -23.59
CA HIS A 381 15.49 -19.56 -24.91
C HIS A 381 16.56 -19.43 -25.99
N ILE A 382 17.54 -18.56 -25.79
CA ILE A 382 18.67 -18.34 -26.71
C ILE A 382 19.52 -19.62 -26.84
N GLY A 383 19.69 -20.37 -25.75
CA GLY A 383 20.49 -21.59 -25.71
C GLY A 383 19.85 -22.84 -26.30
N ARG A 384 18.67 -22.76 -26.92
CA ARG A 384 18.03 -23.91 -27.60
C ARG A 384 18.82 -24.31 -28.85
N PRO A 385 18.85 -25.62 -29.21
CA PRO A 385 19.58 -26.10 -30.42
C PRO A 385 19.12 -25.46 -31.73
N GLU A 386 17.84 -25.05 -31.79
CA GLU A 386 17.23 -24.44 -32.97
C GLU A 386 17.45 -22.91 -33.03
N SER A 387 18.05 -22.32 -32.00
CA SER A 387 18.33 -20.87 -31.96
C SER A 387 19.59 -20.56 -32.76
N PHE A 388 19.48 -19.61 -33.70
CA PHE A 388 20.61 -19.05 -34.43
C PHE A 388 21.37 -17.98 -33.60
N LEU A 389 20.90 -17.66 -32.41
CA LEU A 389 21.53 -16.70 -31.50
C LEU A 389 22.76 -17.30 -30.83
N HIS A 390 23.77 -16.47 -30.65
CA HIS A 390 25.11 -16.91 -30.24
C HIS A 390 25.19 -17.36 -28.78
N ASP A 391 25.97 -18.39 -28.49
CA ASP A 391 26.27 -18.86 -27.15
C ASP A 391 26.77 -17.75 -26.19
N SER A 392 27.38 -16.69 -26.74
CA SER A 392 27.83 -15.51 -25.99
C SER A 392 26.66 -14.72 -25.37
N GLU A 393 25.52 -14.57 -26.06
CA GLU A 393 24.35 -13.85 -25.55
C GLU A 393 23.66 -14.63 -24.43
N ALA A 394 23.51 -15.94 -24.61
CA ALA A 394 22.99 -16.82 -23.56
C ALA A 394 23.86 -16.80 -22.30
N LEU A 395 25.20 -16.75 -22.48
CA LEU A 395 26.13 -16.64 -21.35
C LEU A 395 26.02 -15.28 -20.66
N GLN A 396 25.84 -14.18 -21.40
CA GLN A 396 25.63 -12.86 -20.80
C GLN A 396 24.36 -12.79 -19.97
N SER A 397 23.24 -13.36 -20.46
CA SER A 397 22.00 -13.45 -19.71
C SER A 397 22.18 -14.33 -18.44
N ALA A 398 22.90 -15.43 -18.55
CA ALA A 398 23.23 -16.26 -17.39
C ALA A 398 24.07 -15.51 -16.35
N VAL A 399 25.03 -14.68 -16.77
CA VAL A 399 25.85 -13.85 -15.87
C VAL A 399 24.99 -12.81 -15.15
N ARG A 400 24.05 -12.15 -15.84
CA ARG A 400 23.13 -11.20 -15.21
C ARG A 400 22.24 -11.88 -14.17
N SER A 401 21.67 -13.03 -14.53
CA SER A 401 20.85 -13.84 -13.63
C SER A 401 21.60 -14.28 -12.39
N TRP A 402 22.84 -14.75 -12.56
CA TRP A 402 23.67 -15.21 -11.43
C TRP A 402 24.02 -14.07 -10.47
N LYS A 403 24.43 -12.90 -10.98
CA LYS A 403 24.69 -11.73 -10.15
C LYS A 403 23.46 -11.26 -9.38
N ALA A 404 22.30 -11.32 -10.00
CA ALA A 404 21.05 -10.98 -9.34
C ALA A 404 20.69 -12.00 -8.22
N HIS A 405 21.02 -13.28 -8.42
CA HIS A 405 20.89 -14.28 -7.36
C HIS A 405 21.79 -13.96 -6.17
N GLU A 406 23.07 -13.64 -6.41
CA GLU A 406 24.01 -13.24 -5.36
C GLU A 406 23.51 -11.99 -4.61
N GLU A 407 22.93 -11.02 -5.31
CA GLU A 407 22.34 -9.82 -4.71
C GLU A 407 21.18 -10.17 -3.77
N ILE A 408 20.27 -11.09 -4.15
CA ILE A 408 19.19 -11.56 -3.27
C ILE A 408 19.77 -12.16 -1.98
N LEU A 409 20.79 -13.01 -2.10
CA LEU A 409 21.42 -13.64 -0.94
C LEU A 409 22.07 -12.60 -0.01
N GLN A 410 22.77 -11.60 -0.56
CA GLN A 410 23.41 -10.54 0.22
C GLN A 410 22.37 -9.66 0.95
N LEU A 411 21.32 -9.23 0.24
CA LEU A 411 20.24 -8.43 0.82
C LEU A 411 19.51 -9.19 1.93
N THR A 412 19.26 -10.48 1.73
CA THR A 412 18.56 -11.32 2.71
C THR A 412 19.45 -11.62 3.93
N SER A 413 20.75 -11.85 3.72
CA SER A 413 21.70 -11.98 4.83
C SER A 413 21.78 -10.69 5.65
N PHE A 414 21.82 -9.52 5.01
CA PHE A 414 21.79 -8.24 5.72
C PHE A 414 20.50 -8.08 6.54
N TYR A 415 19.33 -8.39 5.94
CA TYR A 415 18.04 -8.34 6.63
C TYR A 415 18.03 -9.22 7.89
N ASN A 416 18.57 -10.45 7.79
CA ASN A 416 18.56 -11.39 8.89
C ASN A 416 19.59 -11.07 9.98
N ASP A 417 20.81 -10.70 9.60
CA ASP A 417 21.94 -10.69 10.53
C ASP A 417 22.31 -9.28 11.02
N ASN A 418 22.03 -8.25 10.24
CA ASN A 418 22.45 -6.87 10.53
C ASN A 418 21.27 -5.95 10.90
N LEU A 419 20.12 -6.10 10.22
CA LEU A 419 18.98 -5.23 10.43
C LEU A 419 18.53 -5.24 11.90
N ALA A 420 18.47 -4.04 12.52
CA ALA A 420 18.12 -3.87 13.92
C ALA A 420 18.87 -4.84 14.86
N ARG A 421 20.16 -5.10 14.55
CA ARG A 421 21.04 -6.04 15.29
C ARG A 421 20.51 -7.48 15.29
N GLY A 422 19.93 -7.94 14.18
CA GLY A 422 19.40 -9.29 14.04
C GLY A 422 18.04 -9.54 14.68
N LYS A 423 17.32 -8.49 15.12
CA LYS A 423 15.96 -8.58 15.69
C LYS A 423 14.98 -9.34 14.79
N TRP A 424 15.14 -9.21 13.48
CA TRP A 424 14.23 -9.74 12.47
C TRP A 424 14.72 -11.04 11.81
N LYS A 425 15.77 -11.66 12.36
CA LYS A 425 16.32 -12.91 11.82
C LYS A 425 15.27 -14.00 11.70
N GLY A 426 15.16 -14.56 10.49
CA GLY A 426 14.26 -15.66 10.16
C GLY A 426 12.78 -15.30 10.20
N THR A 427 12.41 -14.01 10.22
CA THR A 427 10.99 -13.60 10.15
C THR A 427 10.44 -13.63 8.73
N LEU A 428 11.30 -13.55 7.70
CA LEU A 428 10.90 -13.83 6.32
C LEU A 428 10.67 -15.35 6.19
N ASP A 429 9.55 -15.72 5.58
CA ASP A 429 9.13 -17.13 5.41
C ASP A 429 9.46 -17.61 3.99
N ILE A 430 10.77 -17.67 3.69
CA ILE A 430 11.29 -17.95 2.35
C ILE A 430 12.33 -19.09 2.30
N ASP A 431 12.65 -19.70 3.44
CA ASP A 431 13.73 -20.69 3.55
C ASP A 431 13.50 -21.94 2.69
N ASP A 432 12.23 -22.29 2.46
CA ASP A 432 11.79 -23.41 1.64
C ASP A 432 11.43 -23.02 0.18
N ASN A 433 11.58 -21.75 -0.20
CA ASN A 433 11.24 -21.27 -1.53
C ASN A 433 12.43 -21.33 -2.51
N PRO A 434 12.53 -22.35 -3.37
CA PRO A 434 13.64 -22.52 -4.30
C PRO A 434 13.69 -21.42 -5.38
N LEU A 435 12.56 -20.75 -5.66
CA LEU A 435 12.52 -19.67 -6.63
C LEU A 435 13.31 -18.45 -6.12
N ILE A 436 13.26 -18.19 -4.80
CA ILE A 436 13.94 -17.06 -4.17
C ILE A 436 15.41 -17.41 -3.86
N LEU A 437 15.64 -18.45 -3.06
CA LEU A 437 16.96 -18.78 -2.54
C LEU A 437 17.74 -19.80 -3.40
N GLY A 438 17.05 -20.57 -4.25
CA GLY A 438 17.71 -21.55 -5.12
C GLY A 438 18.50 -20.91 -6.27
N GLU A 439 19.51 -21.61 -6.75
CA GLU A 439 20.31 -21.17 -7.90
C GLU A 439 19.46 -21.12 -9.19
N PRO A 440 19.67 -20.11 -10.05
CA PRO A 440 19.00 -20.06 -11.35
C PRO A 440 19.43 -21.22 -12.25
N GLN A 441 18.52 -21.72 -13.07
CA GLN A 441 18.77 -22.86 -13.94
C GLN A 441 19.15 -22.39 -15.35
N PHE A 442 20.24 -22.91 -15.87
CA PHE A 442 20.80 -22.61 -17.21
C PHE A 442 20.88 -23.84 -18.09
N PRO A 443 21.04 -23.68 -19.44
CA PRO A 443 21.41 -24.79 -20.32
C PRO A 443 22.70 -25.46 -19.84
N LYS A 444 22.77 -26.80 -19.99
CA LYS A 444 23.93 -27.60 -19.50
C LYS A 444 25.30 -27.15 -20.03
N LYS A 445 25.34 -26.49 -21.20
CA LYS A 445 26.56 -25.92 -21.79
C LYS A 445 27.10 -24.69 -21.08
N ILE A 446 26.27 -24.02 -20.24
CA ILE A 446 26.67 -22.85 -19.46
C ILE A 446 27.00 -23.32 -18.04
N THR A 447 28.27 -23.28 -17.69
CA THR A 447 28.76 -23.71 -16.37
C THR A 447 29.02 -22.52 -15.45
N LYS A 448 28.97 -22.74 -14.15
CA LYS A 448 29.29 -21.71 -13.15
C LYS A 448 30.68 -21.12 -13.37
N LYS A 449 31.66 -21.94 -13.74
CA LYS A 449 33.02 -21.50 -14.05
C LYS A 449 33.08 -20.52 -15.23
N GLU A 450 32.27 -20.73 -16.25
CA GLU A 450 32.17 -19.80 -17.39
C GLU A 450 31.52 -18.50 -16.99
N ILE A 451 30.45 -18.55 -16.17
CA ILE A 451 29.79 -17.36 -15.63
C ILE A 451 30.77 -16.53 -14.80
N GLU A 452 31.49 -17.14 -13.86
CA GLU A 452 32.46 -16.45 -13.01
C GLU A 452 33.62 -15.84 -13.81
N LYS A 453 34.03 -16.47 -14.91
CA LYS A 453 35.12 -16.00 -15.78
C LYS A 453 34.70 -14.86 -16.70
N HIS A 454 33.44 -14.76 -17.09
CA HIS A 454 32.93 -13.84 -18.12
C HIS A 454 33.08 -12.35 -17.73
N GLY A 455 33.02 -12.02 -16.45
CA GLY A 455 33.12 -10.65 -15.99
C GLY A 455 31.79 -9.87 -16.07
N ARG A 456 31.85 -8.58 -16.44
CA ARG A 456 30.66 -7.71 -16.52
C ARG A 456 29.97 -7.92 -17.87
N PRO A 457 28.64 -8.21 -17.88
CA PRO A 457 27.89 -8.34 -19.14
C PRO A 457 27.74 -6.99 -19.83
N ASP A 458 27.61 -7.04 -21.17
CA ASP A 458 27.37 -5.86 -21.98
C ASP A 458 25.98 -5.23 -21.68
N PRO A 459 25.84 -3.91 -21.87
CA PRO A 459 24.55 -3.25 -21.79
C PRO A 459 23.57 -3.83 -22.83
N ILE A 460 22.30 -3.94 -22.48
CA ILE A 460 21.24 -4.30 -23.42
C ILE A 460 20.63 -3.02 -23.97
N HIS A 461 20.39 -3.00 -25.28
CA HIS A 461 19.69 -1.91 -25.97
C HIS A 461 18.31 -2.40 -26.40
N PHE A 462 17.29 -1.71 -25.96
CA PHE A 462 15.90 -1.96 -26.33
C PHE A 462 15.13 -0.64 -26.40
N SER A 463 13.99 -0.65 -27.09
CA SER A 463 13.07 0.48 -27.14
C SER A 463 11.63 -0.03 -27.16
N LEU A 464 10.70 0.73 -26.59
CA LEU A 464 9.28 0.41 -26.71
C LEU A 464 8.88 0.49 -28.20
N ASP A 465 8.34 -0.61 -28.71
CA ASP A 465 7.75 -0.71 -30.03
C ASP A 465 6.30 -1.15 -29.90
N THR A 466 5.38 -0.35 -30.42
CA THR A 466 3.95 -0.65 -30.37
C THR A 466 3.46 -1.40 -31.60
N ASP A 467 4.38 -1.81 -32.50
CA ASP A 467 4.16 -2.49 -33.77
C ASP A 467 2.77 -3.10 -33.97
N ASN A 468 1.99 -2.51 -34.87
CA ASN A 468 0.67 -3.01 -35.22
C ASN A 468 -0.30 -3.21 -34.04
N ALA A 469 -0.17 -2.42 -32.97
CA ALA A 469 -1.09 -2.41 -31.86
C ALA A 469 -1.46 -0.97 -31.46
N LEU A 470 -2.75 -0.74 -31.20
CA LEU A 470 -3.27 0.50 -30.65
C LEU A 470 -3.71 0.24 -29.22
N VAL A 471 -3.06 0.87 -28.25
CA VAL A 471 -3.31 0.62 -26.83
C VAL A 471 -3.75 1.89 -26.11
N LYS A 472 -4.66 1.73 -25.13
CA LYS A 472 -5.10 2.81 -24.24
C LYS A 472 -5.26 2.31 -22.82
N ASN A 473 -4.87 3.15 -21.86
CA ASN A 473 -5.33 2.97 -20.49
C ASN A 473 -6.82 3.27 -20.39
N ALA A 474 -7.50 2.64 -19.45
CA ALA A 474 -8.93 2.89 -19.24
C ALA A 474 -9.23 4.37 -18.93
N ALA A 475 -8.29 5.08 -18.30
CA ALA A 475 -8.40 6.51 -18.02
C ALA A 475 -8.40 7.41 -19.27
N ASP A 476 -7.96 6.89 -20.44
CA ASP A 476 -7.93 7.59 -21.72
C ASP A 476 -9.24 7.39 -22.52
N TYR A 477 -10.32 7.16 -21.82
CA TYR A 477 -11.65 6.97 -22.41
C TYR A 477 -12.11 8.22 -23.18
N ARG A 478 -12.94 8.02 -24.21
CA ARG A 478 -13.63 9.10 -24.91
C ARG A 478 -14.84 9.58 -24.12
N LYS A 479 -15.60 8.63 -23.53
CA LYS A 479 -16.81 8.91 -22.76
C LYS A 479 -16.95 7.89 -21.64
N ALA A 480 -17.30 8.37 -20.45
CA ALA A 480 -17.64 7.53 -19.30
C ALA A 480 -19.06 7.83 -18.82
N PRO A 481 -19.78 6.86 -18.28
CA PRO A 481 -21.09 7.07 -17.66
C PRO A 481 -20.95 7.85 -16.35
N GLN A 482 -22.01 8.56 -15.97
CA GLN A 482 -22.05 9.22 -14.67
C GLN A 482 -21.87 8.19 -13.55
N GLY A 483 -21.03 8.50 -12.56
CA GLY A 483 -20.70 7.60 -11.46
C GLY A 483 -19.49 6.71 -11.70
N SER A 484 -18.86 6.79 -12.88
CA SER A 484 -17.54 6.15 -13.10
C SER A 484 -16.49 6.74 -12.17
N LYS A 485 -15.58 5.90 -11.70
CA LYS A 485 -14.55 6.27 -10.73
C LYS A 485 -13.19 5.78 -11.17
N ALA A 486 -12.22 6.70 -11.22
CA ALA A 486 -10.81 6.36 -11.44
C ALA A 486 -10.17 5.97 -10.11
N ILE A 487 -9.73 4.73 -10.00
CA ILE A 487 -9.15 4.17 -8.77
C ILE A 487 -7.64 4.22 -8.87
N GLN A 488 -7.02 4.96 -7.97
CA GLN A 488 -5.56 5.10 -7.90
C GLN A 488 -4.88 3.83 -7.40
N MET A 489 -3.62 3.64 -7.80
CA MET A 489 -2.74 2.53 -7.39
C MET A 489 -3.37 1.15 -7.66
N LEU A 490 -4.02 1.00 -8.82
CA LEU A 490 -4.74 -0.20 -9.24
C LEU A 490 -4.47 -0.54 -10.70
N GLY A 491 -4.18 -1.81 -10.95
CA GLY A 491 -3.94 -2.37 -12.28
C GLY A 491 -2.57 -2.03 -12.85
N HIS A 492 -2.32 -2.43 -14.08
CA HIS A 492 -1.09 -2.10 -14.80
C HIS A 492 -1.08 -0.63 -15.28
N SER A 493 -2.24 0.03 -15.33
CA SER A 493 -2.33 1.47 -15.61
C SER A 493 -2.13 2.35 -14.37
N MET A 494 -2.11 1.76 -13.19
CA MET A 494 -2.15 2.44 -11.88
C MET A 494 -3.34 3.39 -11.68
N ARG A 495 -4.31 3.34 -12.64
CA ARG A 495 -5.51 4.18 -12.63
C ARG A 495 -6.67 3.51 -13.39
N ALA A 496 -7.11 2.37 -12.88
CA ALA A 496 -8.24 1.62 -13.46
C ALA A 496 -9.58 2.34 -13.23
N ILE A 497 -10.55 2.12 -14.14
CA ILE A 497 -11.85 2.79 -14.12
C ILE A 497 -12.95 1.80 -13.72
N ALA A 498 -13.56 2.03 -12.56
CA ALA A 498 -14.77 1.35 -12.15
C ALA A 498 -15.98 1.92 -12.90
N ILE A 499 -16.79 1.05 -13.50
CA ILE A 499 -17.97 1.40 -14.26
C ILE A 499 -19.22 1.04 -13.44
N PRO A 500 -20.19 1.95 -13.23
CA PRO A 500 -21.44 1.60 -12.57
C PRO A 500 -22.22 0.58 -13.41
N GLN A 501 -22.94 -0.33 -12.74
CA GLN A 501 -23.78 -1.32 -13.40
C GLN A 501 -24.73 -0.67 -14.42
N GLY A 502 -24.80 -1.25 -15.63
CA GLY A 502 -25.54 -0.73 -16.77
C GLY A 502 -24.85 0.41 -17.53
N GLY A 503 -23.79 0.99 -16.96
CA GLY A 503 -23.00 2.05 -17.60
C GLY A 503 -22.08 1.52 -18.70
N SER A 504 -21.61 2.41 -19.60
CA SER A 504 -20.75 2.05 -20.71
C SER A 504 -19.54 3.01 -20.82
N LEU A 505 -18.34 2.46 -20.81
CA LEU A 505 -17.08 3.18 -21.02
C LEU A 505 -16.70 3.07 -22.49
N SER A 506 -16.50 4.21 -23.18
CA SER A 506 -16.33 4.27 -24.62
C SER A 506 -14.93 4.69 -25.00
N PHE A 507 -14.34 3.99 -25.96
CA PHE A 507 -13.05 4.30 -26.60
C PHE A 507 -13.23 4.54 -28.08
N SER A 508 -12.34 5.32 -28.69
CA SER A 508 -12.26 5.50 -30.12
C SER A 508 -10.84 5.16 -30.60
N PHE A 509 -10.77 4.37 -31.63
CA PHE A 509 -9.52 3.99 -32.31
C PHE A 509 -9.64 4.30 -33.79
N TYR A 510 -8.54 4.64 -34.45
CA TYR A 510 -8.46 4.77 -35.90
C TYR A 510 -7.64 3.62 -36.46
N SER A 511 -8.26 2.81 -37.31
CA SER A 511 -7.55 1.75 -38.03
C SER A 511 -6.99 2.32 -39.34
N GLU A 512 -5.69 2.19 -39.55
CA GLU A 512 -5.06 2.59 -40.79
C GLU A 512 -5.17 1.53 -41.89
N TRP A 513 -5.62 0.34 -41.52
CA TRP A 513 -5.74 -0.82 -42.41
C TRP A 513 -7.17 -1.41 -42.37
N GLU A 514 -7.54 -2.05 -43.48
CA GLU A 514 -8.64 -3.00 -43.50
C GLU A 514 -8.05 -4.37 -43.21
N ALA A 515 -8.30 -4.92 -42.01
CA ALA A 515 -7.67 -6.15 -41.56
C ALA A 515 -8.44 -6.81 -40.39
N ASP A 516 -8.17 -8.09 -40.20
CA ASP A 516 -8.56 -8.79 -38.98
C ASP A 516 -7.70 -8.31 -37.82
N ALA A 517 -8.34 -8.06 -36.70
CA ALA A 517 -7.70 -7.63 -35.46
C ALA A 517 -8.26 -8.39 -34.26
N VAL A 518 -7.51 -8.36 -33.17
CA VAL A 518 -7.95 -8.86 -31.86
C VAL A 518 -8.09 -7.69 -30.92
N ILE A 519 -9.29 -7.46 -30.42
CA ILE A 519 -9.51 -6.51 -29.33
C ILE A 519 -9.28 -7.25 -28.02
N ARG A 520 -8.40 -6.71 -27.17
CA ARG A 520 -8.08 -7.25 -25.85
C ARG A 520 -8.49 -6.24 -24.79
N ILE A 521 -9.26 -6.70 -23.81
CA ILE A 521 -9.77 -5.89 -22.71
C ILE A 521 -9.25 -6.49 -21.41
N ALA A 522 -8.52 -5.68 -20.66
CA ALA A 522 -8.00 -6.03 -19.35
C ALA A 522 -8.93 -5.44 -18.27
N VAL A 523 -9.44 -6.30 -17.39
CA VAL A 523 -10.23 -5.93 -16.22
C VAL A 523 -9.54 -6.40 -14.95
N ILE A 524 -9.79 -5.74 -13.83
CA ILE A 524 -9.22 -6.12 -12.54
C ILE A 524 -9.93 -7.38 -12.02
N PRO A 525 -9.19 -8.44 -11.62
CA PRO A 525 -9.76 -9.71 -11.15
C PRO A 525 -10.20 -9.66 -9.68
N THR A 526 -11.14 -8.73 -9.36
CA THR A 526 -11.79 -8.63 -8.05
C THR A 526 -12.71 -9.82 -7.75
N SER A 527 -13.15 -9.95 -6.51
CA SER A 527 -14.06 -11.04 -6.08
C SER A 527 -15.55 -10.78 -6.41
N GLY A 528 -15.90 -9.61 -6.94
CA GLY A 528 -17.25 -9.20 -7.25
C GLY A 528 -17.78 -9.67 -8.61
N ASP A 529 -18.97 -9.19 -9.00
CA ASP A 529 -19.59 -9.51 -10.31
C ASP A 529 -18.97 -8.67 -11.42
N ARG A 530 -18.06 -9.26 -12.19
CA ARG A 530 -17.26 -8.61 -13.25
C ARG A 530 -17.84 -8.78 -14.65
N ARG A 531 -19.06 -9.27 -14.80
CA ARG A 531 -19.68 -9.50 -16.12
C ARG A 531 -19.80 -8.21 -16.92
N PHE A 532 -19.38 -8.23 -18.18
CA PHE A 532 -19.46 -7.08 -19.08
C PHE A 532 -19.77 -7.52 -20.53
N ARG A 533 -20.25 -6.57 -21.32
CA ARG A 533 -20.44 -6.67 -22.76
C ARG A 533 -19.55 -5.69 -23.49
N VAL A 534 -19.15 -6.07 -24.70
CA VAL A 534 -18.40 -5.18 -25.59
C VAL A 534 -19.24 -4.93 -26.82
N LYS A 535 -19.29 -3.66 -27.26
CA LYS A 535 -19.84 -3.27 -28.56
C LYS A 535 -18.71 -2.69 -29.38
N VAL A 536 -18.60 -3.17 -30.62
CA VAL A 536 -17.68 -2.64 -31.63
C VAL A 536 -18.52 -2.13 -32.77
N ASP A 537 -18.52 -0.81 -33.00
CA ASP A 537 -19.35 -0.12 -33.99
C ASP A 537 -20.84 -0.51 -33.93
N GLY A 538 -21.35 -0.69 -32.72
CA GLY A 538 -22.73 -1.07 -32.45
C GLY A 538 -23.01 -2.58 -32.42
N ASN A 539 -22.12 -3.42 -32.95
CA ASN A 539 -22.23 -4.88 -32.85
C ASN A 539 -21.91 -5.35 -31.42
N ILE A 540 -22.77 -6.19 -30.85
CA ILE A 540 -22.67 -6.64 -29.47
C ILE A 540 -21.91 -7.97 -29.39
N TYR A 541 -20.95 -8.06 -28.49
CA TYR A 541 -20.24 -9.25 -28.09
C TYR A 541 -20.39 -9.45 -26.58
N ASP A 542 -20.92 -10.59 -26.16
CA ASP A 542 -21.12 -10.89 -24.75
C ASP A 542 -19.88 -11.58 -24.16
N PHE A 543 -19.26 -10.92 -23.19
CA PHE A 543 -18.21 -11.51 -22.35
C PHE A 543 -18.79 -11.75 -20.96
N THR A 544 -19.11 -12.97 -20.67
CA THR A 544 -19.49 -13.36 -19.33
C THR A 544 -18.24 -13.80 -18.62
N ASP A 545 -17.61 -12.91 -17.84
CA ASP A 545 -16.51 -13.33 -16.97
C ASP A 545 -17.07 -14.02 -15.73
N THR A 546 -17.31 -15.31 -15.88
CA THR A 546 -17.70 -16.24 -14.81
C THR A 546 -16.51 -17.09 -14.36
N THR A 547 -15.29 -16.62 -14.60
CA THR A 547 -14.08 -17.37 -14.25
C THR A 547 -14.04 -17.63 -12.74
N ASP A 548 -14.11 -18.91 -12.36
CA ASP A 548 -13.93 -19.30 -10.96
C ASP A 548 -12.52 -18.88 -10.51
N PRO A 549 -12.40 -18.05 -9.44
CA PRO A 549 -11.10 -17.65 -8.91
C PRO A 549 -10.17 -18.80 -8.55
N LYS A 550 -10.72 -19.99 -8.27
CA LYS A 550 -9.96 -21.21 -7.96
C LYS A 550 -9.58 -22.03 -9.18
N SER A 551 -10.08 -21.69 -10.37
CA SER A 551 -9.66 -22.33 -11.61
C SER A 551 -8.24 -21.94 -12.00
N ALA A 552 -7.61 -22.69 -12.88
CA ALA A 552 -6.28 -22.35 -13.41
C ALA A 552 -6.27 -20.96 -14.07
N GLN A 553 -7.33 -20.60 -14.81
CA GLN A 553 -7.46 -19.27 -15.41
C GLN A 553 -7.64 -18.19 -14.35
N GLY A 554 -8.48 -18.40 -13.33
CA GLY A 554 -8.69 -17.44 -12.25
C GLY A 554 -7.41 -17.21 -11.44
N THR A 555 -6.63 -18.26 -11.20
CA THR A 555 -5.31 -18.14 -10.57
C THR A 555 -4.36 -17.33 -11.44
N ALA A 556 -4.28 -17.62 -12.74
CA ALA A 556 -3.43 -16.88 -13.68
C ALA A 556 -3.83 -15.39 -13.80
N ASP A 557 -5.14 -15.09 -13.84
CA ASP A 557 -5.66 -13.72 -13.83
C ASP A 557 -5.23 -12.97 -12.55
N ALA A 558 -5.36 -13.61 -11.39
CA ALA A 558 -4.99 -13.02 -10.11
C ALA A 558 -3.46 -12.79 -9.99
N GLU A 559 -2.65 -13.73 -10.48
CA GLU A 559 -1.19 -13.62 -10.50
C GLU A 559 -0.69 -12.52 -11.44
N ARG A 560 -1.39 -12.29 -12.55
CA ARG A 560 -1.13 -11.20 -13.49
C ARG A 560 -1.68 -9.86 -13.02
N GLY A 561 -2.57 -9.82 -12.03
CA GLY A 561 -3.28 -8.61 -11.63
C GLY A 561 -4.27 -8.09 -12.68
N GLN A 562 -4.48 -8.82 -13.77
CA GLN A 562 -5.40 -8.51 -14.87
C GLN A 562 -6.05 -9.77 -15.44
N ALA A 563 -7.36 -9.72 -15.66
CA ALA A 563 -8.11 -10.67 -16.43
C ALA A 563 -8.25 -10.14 -17.87
N VAL A 564 -7.46 -10.69 -18.80
CA VAL A 564 -7.51 -10.26 -20.22
C VAL A 564 -8.50 -11.10 -20.99
N ARG A 565 -9.46 -10.45 -21.64
CA ARG A 565 -10.47 -11.07 -22.51
C ARG A 565 -10.29 -10.56 -23.92
N SER A 566 -10.42 -11.46 -24.92
CA SER A 566 -10.09 -11.18 -26.31
C SER A 566 -11.22 -11.50 -27.25
N LEU A 567 -11.45 -10.67 -28.24
CA LEU A 567 -12.40 -10.93 -29.32
C LEU A 567 -11.75 -10.65 -30.69
N LYS A 568 -12.08 -11.46 -31.70
CA LYS A 568 -11.66 -11.24 -33.07
C LYS A 568 -12.69 -10.38 -33.79
N VAL A 569 -12.23 -9.39 -34.53
CA VAL A 569 -13.06 -8.48 -35.31
C VAL A 569 -12.38 -8.21 -36.64
N HIS A 570 -13.18 -7.89 -37.66
CA HIS A 570 -12.70 -7.30 -38.90
C HIS A 570 -12.88 -5.81 -38.82
N LEU A 571 -11.82 -5.03 -39.01
CA LEU A 571 -11.82 -3.57 -38.97
C LEU A 571 -11.56 -3.02 -40.39
N THR A 572 -12.32 -2.03 -40.78
CA THR A 572 -12.09 -1.26 -42.01
C THR A 572 -11.12 -0.11 -41.75
N ARG A 573 -10.57 0.52 -42.80
CA ARG A 573 -9.76 1.72 -42.64
C ARG A 573 -10.62 2.92 -42.25
N ASN A 574 -10.92 3.06 -40.98
CA ASN A 574 -11.81 4.10 -40.44
C ASN A 574 -11.62 4.28 -38.92
N SER A 575 -12.35 5.24 -38.37
CA SER A 575 -12.54 5.35 -36.93
C SER A 575 -13.55 4.32 -36.42
N HIS A 576 -13.17 3.61 -35.37
CA HIS A 576 -13.98 2.59 -34.71
C HIS A 576 -14.29 2.98 -33.27
N SER A 577 -15.45 2.58 -32.78
CA SER A 577 -15.84 2.70 -31.37
C SER A 577 -15.81 1.36 -30.68
N ILE A 578 -15.25 1.34 -29.46
CA ILE A 578 -15.32 0.19 -28.55
C ILE A 578 -16.00 0.67 -27.29
N ASP A 579 -17.16 0.09 -26.99
CA ASP A 579 -17.93 0.40 -25.78
C ASP A 579 -17.93 -0.82 -24.85
N ILE A 580 -17.45 -0.64 -23.62
CA ILE A 580 -17.44 -1.67 -22.58
C ILE A 580 -18.57 -1.39 -21.60
N GLN A 581 -19.63 -2.19 -21.64
CA GLN A 581 -20.82 -2.05 -20.80
C GLN A 581 -20.75 -2.97 -19.60
N ALA A 582 -20.81 -2.41 -18.39
CA ALA A 582 -20.91 -3.19 -17.16
C ALA A 582 -22.27 -3.88 -17.05
N VAL A 583 -22.28 -5.20 -16.88
CA VAL A 583 -23.45 -6.02 -16.55
C VAL A 583 -23.49 -6.28 -15.05
N GLY A 584 -22.36 -6.65 -14.47
CA GLY A 584 -22.17 -6.76 -13.04
C GLY A 584 -21.94 -5.40 -12.36
N ASP A 585 -21.86 -5.42 -11.04
CA ASP A 585 -21.68 -4.23 -10.20
C ASP A 585 -20.23 -3.96 -9.80
N ASP A 586 -19.27 -4.82 -10.25
CA ASP A 586 -17.85 -4.73 -9.93
C ASP A 586 -16.94 -4.80 -11.18
N VAL A 587 -17.34 -4.14 -12.25
CA VAL A 587 -16.57 -4.07 -13.49
C VAL A 587 -15.58 -2.92 -13.43
N ILE A 588 -14.28 -3.26 -13.38
CA ILE A 588 -13.19 -2.30 -13.30
C ILE A 588 -12.25 -2.55 -14.50
N VAL A 589 -12.25 -1.62 -15.46
CA VAL A 589 -11.44 -1.70 -16.68
C VAL A 589 -10.09 -1.05 -16.43
N ASP A 590 -9.03 -1.72 -16.86
CA ASP A 590 -7.66 -1.26 -16.71
C ASP A 590 -7.04 -0.78 -18.04
N GLN A 591 -7.07 -1.63 -19.06
CA GLN A 591 -6.47 -1.33 -20.36
C GLN A 591 -7.27 -1.93 -21.51
N VAL A 592 -7.14 -1.33 -22.71
CA VAL A 592 -7.76 -1.80 -23.95
C VAL A 592 -6.74 -1.74 -25.08
N MET A 593 -6.65 -2.79 -25.87
CA MET A 593 -5.75 -2.86 -27.03
C MET A 593 -6.46 -3.42 -28.26
N VAL A 594 -6.20 -2.82 -29.41
CA VAL A 594 -6.48 -3.39 -30.74
C VAL A 594 -5.16 -3.89 -31.29
N ASP A 595 -5.04 -5.20 -31.48
CA ASP A 595 -3.82 -5.87 -31.94
C ASP A 595 -4.05 -6.51 -33.31
N TYR A 596 -3.31 -6.06 -34.32
CA TYR A 596 -3.39 -6.61 -35.69
C TYR A 596 -2.57 -7.90 -35.87
N ASN A 597 -1.88 -8.36 -34.81
CA ASN A 597 -1.26 -9.68 -34.75
C ASN A 597 -2.05 -10.62 -33.81
N PRO A 598 -2.94 -11.47 -34.37
CA PRO A 598 -3.77 -12.36 -33.54
C PRO A 598 -3.00 -13.46 -32.82
N TYR A 599 -1.76 -13.71 -33.22
CA TYR A 599 -0.89 -14.78 -32.66
C TYR A 599 0.14 -14.22 -31.68
N ARG A 600 0.11 -12.93 -31.41
CA ARG A 600 1.08 -12.31 -30.50
C ARG A 600 0.97 -12.89 -29.10
N ILE A 601 2.11 -13.31 -28.58
CA ILE A 601 2.30 -13.67 -27.18
C ILE A 601 2.94 -12.47 -26.50
N PHE A 602 2.38 -12.01 -25.39
CA PHE A 602 2.91 -10.89 -24.63
C PHE A 602 2.41 -10.97 -23.17
N TYR A 603 3.10 -10.32 -22.26
CA TYR A 603 2.72 -10.25 -20.85
C TYR A 603 2.18 -8.87 -20.48
N MET A 604 2.81 -7.78 -20.94
CA MET A 604 2.42 -6.41 -20.66
C MET A 604 1.84 -5.71 -21.89
N PHE A 605 0.81 -4.90 -21.68
CA PHE A 605 0.37 -3.95 -22.72
C PHE A 605 1.49 -2.94 -23.01
N PRO A 606 1.72 -2.55 -24.28
CA PRO A 606 2.86 -1.71 -24.67
C PRO A 606 2.59 -0.22 -24.40
N ILE A 607 2.59 0.16 -23.13
CA ILE A 607 2.44 1.55 -22.68
C ILE A 607 3.75 1.99 -22.04
N ALA A 608 4.17 3.23 -22.31
CA ALA A 608 5.35 3.81 -21.70
C ALA A 608 5.15 3.97 -20.18
N PRO A 609 6.19 3.70 -19.36
CA PRO A 609 6.11 3.89 -17.92
C PRO A 609 5.93 5.37 -17.55
N ALA A 610 5.32 5.61 -16.38
CA ALA A 610 5.00 6.95 -15.90
C ALA A 610 6.19 7.75 -15.32
N LEU A 611 7.34 7.08 -15.07
CA LEU A 611 8.56 7.71 -14.52
C LEU A 611 9.51 8.18 -15.64
N HIS A 612 9.08 9.17 -16.42
CA HIS A 612 9.99 9.90 -17.31
C HIS A 612 9.90 11.39 -17.03
#